data_f249f270058929a73a78af7528454523
#
_entry.id   f249f270058929a73a78af7528454523
#
_cell.length_a   1.000
_cell.length_b   1.000
_cell.length_c   1.000
_cell.angle_alpha   90.00
_cell.angle_beta   90.00
_cell.angle_gamma   90.00
#
_symmetry.space_group_name_H-M   'P 1'
#
loop_
_entity.id
_entity.type
_entity.pdbx_description
1 polymer ?
#
loop_
_entity_poly.entity_id
_entity_poly.type
_entity_poly.pdbx_seq_one_letter_code
_entity_poly.pdbx_strand_id
1 'polypeptide(L)'
;MWSFNRRLFLLSAVALAGCGFTPVYGPNGVGNNLLGKIAFDTPETPDTYALVRYLEERMGRTDAATYGLGYSLRVREKGLAVTASQVIARQNVLGEMSFALRDLSDSSVITSGKVSGMTGYSTTGSTVSTRAAQSDAHERLMVILADRMINQLLLTFPEDAE
;
A
#
# COMPACT_ATOMS: atom_id res chain seq x y z
N MET A 1 -8.12 -39.62 30.33
CA MET A 1 -6.92 -38.82 30.59
C MET A 1 -6.09 -38.81 29.29
N TRP A 2 -6.06 -37.71 28.57
CA TRP A 2 -5.34 -37.58 27.31
C TRP A 2 -3.87 -37.23 27.65
N SER A 3 -2.98 -38.19 27.56
CA SER A 3 -1.55 -37.98 27.74
C SER A 3 -1.01 -37.38 26.43
N PHE A 4 -0.88 -36.04 26.36
CA PHE A 4 -0.13 -35.38 25.31
C PHE A 4 1.30 -35.89 25.34
N ASN A 5 1.71 -36.59 24.27
CA ASN A 5 3.08 -37.06 24.11
C ASN A 5 4.05 -35.86 23.99
N ARG A 6 4.79 -35.57 25.06
CA ARG A 6 5.82 -34.51 25.11
C ARG A 6 6.81 -34.63 23.95
N ARG A 7 7.04 -35.84 23.42
CA ARG A 7 7.89 -36.11 22.24
C ARG A 7 7.29 -35.59 20.95
N LEU A 8 5.99 -35.70 20.75
CA LEU A 8 5.26 -35.16 19.58
C LEU A 8 5.28 -33.63 19.58
N PHE A 9 5.17 -33.00 20.75
CA PHE A 9 5.24 -31.55 20.89
C PHE A 9 6.64 -31.02 20.55
N LEU A 10 7.71 -31.70 20.96
CA LEU A 10 9.09 -31.35 20.63
C LEU A 10 9.38 -31.55 19.13
N LEU A 11 8.85 -32.60 18.51
CA LEU A 11 9.00 -32.82 17.06
C LEU A 11 8.24 -31.77 16.23
N SER A 12 7.06 -31.33 16.68
CA SER A 12 6.34 -30.25 15.99
C SER A 12 7.05 -28.87 16.11
N ALA A 13 7.71 -28.59 17.23
CA ALA A 13 8.50 -27.38 17.42
C ALA A 13 9.74 -27.35 16.50
N VAL A 14 10.41 -28.49 16.29
CA VAL A 14 11.54 -28.63 15.36
C VAL A 14 11.10 -28.49 13.90
N ALA A 15 9.91 -29.01 13.54
CA ALA A 15 9.35 -28.87 12.20
C ALA A 15 8.99 -27.42 11.85
N LEU A 16 8.55 -26.61 12.83
CA LEU A 16 8.28 -25.18 12.63
C LEU A 16 9.59 -24.35 12.46
N ALA A 17 10.66 -24.76 13.10
CA ALA A 17 11.97 -24.07 12.95
C ALA A 17 12.62 -24.31 11.57
N GLY A 18 12.25 -25.36 10.84
CA GLY A 18 12.74 -25.67 9.50
C GLY A 18 12.06 -24.93 8.36
N CYS A 19 10.99 -24.17 8.63
CA CYS A 19 10.23 -23.43 7.62
C CYS A 19 10.89 -22.10 7.23
N GLY A 20 12.16 -21.96 7.03
CA GLY A 20 12.87 -20.80 6.41
C GLY A 20 12.14 -19.44 6.37
N PHE A 21 11.27 -19.14 7.37
CA PHE A 21 10.47 -17.91 7.43
C PHE A 21 11.37 -16.76 7.87
N THR A 22 11.74 -15.90 6.92
CA THR A 22 12.41 -14.63 7.21
C THR A 22 11.35 -13.53 7.34
N PRO A 23 11.19 -12.92 8.54
CA PRO A 23 10.26 -11.80 8.69
C PRO A 23 10.75 -10.62 7.86
N VAL A 24 9.85 -10.02 7.06
CA VAL A 24 10.15 -8.91 6.13
C VAL A 24 10.79 -7.71 6.83
N TYR A 25 10.44 -7.47 8.09
CA TYR A 25 11.01 -6.42 8.96
C TYR A 25 11.96 -6.99 10.02
N GLY A 26 12.48 -8.20 9.83
CA GLY A 26 13.52 -8.78 10.67
C GLY A 26 14.89 -8.13 10.41
N PRO A 27 15.92 -8.43 11.23
CA PRO A 27 17.26 -7.83 11.08
C PRO A 27 17.86 -7.96 9.68
N ASN A 28 17.51 -9.01 8.94
CA ASN A 28 17.94 -9.28 7.56
C ASN A 28 16.77 -9.20 6.57
N GLY A 29 15.65 -8.54 6.93
CA GLY A 29 14.47 -8.46 6.08
C GLY A 29 14.58 -7.31 5.07
N VAL A 30 14.08 -7.55 3.86
CA VAL A 30 14.01 -6.57 2.76
C VAL A 30 13.38 -5.24 3.19
N GLY A 31 12.42 -5.27 4.11
CA GLY A 31 11.77 -4.07 4.64
C GLY A 31 12.73 -3.10 5.32
N ASN A 32 13.76 -3.59 6.03
CA ASN A 32 14.75 -2.74 6.68
C ASN A 32 15.66 -2.03 5.68
N ASN A 33 15.88 -2.60 4.49
CA ASN A 33 16.68 -1.98 3.44
C ASN A 33 15.95 -0.80 2.78
N LEU A 34 14.62 -0.75 2.87
CA LEU A 34 13.79 0.31 2.29
C LEU A 34 13.37 1.38 3.30
N LEU A 35 13.22 1.01 4.60
CA LEU A 35 12.75 1.94 5.63
C LEU A 35 13.69 3.14 5.79
N GLY A 36 13.14 4.35 5.67
CA GLY A 36 13.88 5.61 5.82
C GLY A 36 14.90 5.88 4.72
N LYS A 37 14.81 5.21 3.56
CA LYS A 37 15.74 5.40 2.44
C LYS A 37 15.06 5.80 1.12
N ILE A 38 13.74 5.95 1.11
CA ILE A 38 12.97 6.27 -0.09
C ILE A 38 12.55 7.74 -0.09
N ALA A 39 12.90 8.48 -1.15
CA ALA A 39 12.30 9.76 -1.48
C ALA A 39 11.10 9.53 -2.42
N PHE A 40 9.97 10.13 -2.10
CA PHE A 40 8.77 10.07 -2.93
C PHE A 40 8.68 11.30 -3.83
N ASP A 41 8.15 11.14 -5.04
CA ASP A 41 7.86 12.25 -5.93
C ASP A 41 6.93 13.26 -5.25
N THR A 42 7.14 14.55 -5.55
CA THR A 42 6.36 15.66 -4.98
C THR A 42 4.87 15.51 -5.30
N PRO A 43 3.99 15.55 -4.29
CA PRO A 43 2.56 15.47 -4.51
C PRO A 43 2.02 16.78 -5.12
N GLU A 44 1.07 16.67 -6.07
CA GLU A 44 0.49 17.81 -6.79
C GLU A 44 -1.01 17.97 -6.54
N THR A 45 -1.70 16.92 -6.09
CA THR A 45 -3.15 16.89 -5.89
C THR A 45 -3.50 16.49 -4.46
N PRO A 46 -4.72 16.79 -3.95
CA PRO A 46 -5.14 16.34 -2.62
C PRO A 46 -4.99 14.81 -2.42
N ASP A 47 -5.30 14.01 -3.45
CA ASP A 47 -5.15 12.56 -3.41
C ASP A 47 -3.67 12.15 -3.28
N THR A 48 -2.79 12.76 -4.05
CA THR A 48 -1.35 12.46 -3.97
C THR A 48 -0.72 12.96 -2.67
N TYR A 49 -1.21 14.06 -2.09
CA TYR A 49 -0.81 14.49 -0.73
C TYR A 49 -1.19 13.46 0.33
N ALA A 50 -2.41 12.93 0.27
CA ALA A 50 -2.85 11.87 1.18
C ALA A 50 -2.03 10.59 0.98
N LEU A 51 -1.74 10.21 -0.27
CA LEU A 51 -0.92 9.06 -0.63
C LEU A 51 0.50 9.18 -0.05
N VAL A 52 1.21 10.28 -0.37
CA VAL A 52 2.61 10.47 0.06
C VAL A 52 2.70 10.56 1.57
N ARG A 53 1.80 11.29 2.23
CA ARG A 53 1.72 11.34 3.70
C ARG A 53 1.67 9.93 4.30
N TYR A 54 0.80 9.06 3.80
CA TYR A 54 0.66 7.70 4.30
C TYR A 54 1.90 6.83 3.98
N LEU A 55 2.50 7.01 2.80
CA LEU A 55 3.75 6.32 2.45
C LEU A 55 4.91 6.72 3.36
N GLU A 56 5.08 8.01 3.63
CA GLU A 56 6.08 8.52 4.58
C GLU A 56 5.83 8.03 6.02
N GLU A 57 4.57 7.91 6.43
CA GLU A 57 4.20 7.40 7.74
C GLU A 57 4.58 5.91 7.90
N ARG A 58 4.44 5.12 6.83
CA ARG A 58 4.72 3.68 6.82
C ARG A 58 6.18 3.33 6.52
N MET A 59 6.82 4.06 5.60
CA MET A 59 8.18 3.78 5.13
C MET A 59 9.24 4.68 5.77
N GLY A 60 8.82 5.68 6.54
CA GLY A 60 9.70 6.68 7.14
C GLY A 60 10.03 7.82 6.19
N ARG A 61 10.39 8.96 6.77
CA ARG A 61 10.95 10.11 6.06
C ARG A 61 12.46 10.05 6.06
N THR A 62 13.08 10.61 5.04
CA THR A 62 14.54 10.67 4.95
C THR A 62 15.01 11.97 4.31
N ASP A 63 16.12 12.50 4.81
CA ASP A 63 16.86 13.62 4.20
C ASP A 63 18.04 13.09 3.34
N ALA A 64 18.34 11.79 3.42
CA ALA A 64 19.43 11.14 2.70
C ALA A 64 18.90 9.86 2.01
N ALA A 65 18.05 10.06 0.99
CA ALA A 65 17.46 8.97 0.24
C ALA A 65 18.50 8.24 -0.61
N THR A 66 18.44 6.93 -0.60
CA THR A 66 19.16 6.05 -1.54
C THR A 66 18.29 5.77 -2.77
N TYR A 67 16.99 5.70 -2.57
CA TYR A 67 16.02 5.34 -3.62
C TYR A 67 15.06 6.48 -3.88
N GLY A 68 14.64 6.61 -5.15
CA GLY A 68 13.56 7.50 -5.57
C GLY A 68 12.35 6.71 -6.03
N LEU A 69 11.16 7.01 -5.50
CA LEU A 69 9.92 6.36 -5.91
C LEU A 69 9.05 7.35 -6.69
N GLY A 70 9.00 7.12 -8.00
CA GLY A 70 8.09 7.81 -8.91
C GLY A 70 6.76 7.07 -9.02
N TYR A 71 5.67 7.82 -9.14
CA TYR A 71 4.34 7.25 -9.31
C TYR A 71 3.48 8.06 -10.29
N SER A 72 2.50 7.37 -10.90
CA SER A 72 1.44 7.99 -11.70
C SER A 72 0.10 7.47 -11.23
N LEU A 73 -0.76 8.36 -10.74
CA LEU A 73 -2.06 8.05 -10.16
C LEU A 73 -3.19 8.49 -11.10
N ARG A 74 -4.17 7.60 -11.30
CA ARG A 74 -5.41 7.90 -12.00
C ARG A 74 -6.60 7.51 -11.13
N VAL A 75 -7.44 8.49 -10.80
CA VAL A 75 -8.67 8.28 -10.02
C VAL A 75 -9.88 8.58 -10.89
N ARG A 76 -10.92 7.77 -10.79
CA ARG A 76 -12.20 7.93 -11.49
C ARG A 76 -13.35 7.62 -10.56
N GLU A 77 -14.43 8.38 -10.68
CA GLU A 77 -15.68 8.09 -10.00
C GLU A 77 -16.70 7.48 -10.95
N LYS A 78 -17.48 6.50 -10.47
CA LYS A 78 -18.53 5.84 -11.25
C LYS A 78 -19.77 5.60 -10.39
N GLY A 79 -20.90 6.12 -10.83
CA GLY A 79 -22.21 5.84 -10.22
C GLY A 79 -22.57 4.36 -10.32
N LEU A 80 -23.03 3.77 -9.22
CA LEU A 80 -23.28 2.33 -9.13
C LEU A 80 -24.75 1.98 -8.95
N ALA A 81 -25.50 2.79 -8.25
CA ALA A 81 -26.89 2.52 -7.96
C ALA A 81 -27.75 3.73 -8.35
N VAL A 82 -28.73 3.49 -9.20
CA VAL A 82 -29.73 4.44 -9.58
C VAL A 82 -31.04 4.04 -8.89
N THR A 83 -31.66 4.96 -8.15
CA THR A 83 -32.98 4.73 -7.54
C THR A 83 -34.05 4.66 -8.60
N ALA A 84 -35.26 4.22 -8.22
CA ALA A 84 -36.42 4.24 -9.11
C ALA A 84 -36.75 5.65 -9.67
N SER A 85 -36.30 6.72 -8.99
CA SER A 85 -36.35 8.12 -9.42
C SER A 85 -35.16 8.59 -10.24
N GLN A 86 -34.31 7.67 -10.72
CA GLN A 86 -33.09 7.93 -11.51
C GLN A 86 -32.02 8.78 -10.77
N VAL A 87 -32.02 8.78 -9.45
CA VAL A 87 -30.99 9.44 -8.64
C VAL A 87 -29.87 8.44 -8.31
N ILE A 88 -28.61 8.82 -8.53
CA ILE A 88 -27.45 8.03 -8.13
C ILE A 88 -27.35 8.06 -6.61
N ALA A 89 -27.55 6.90 -5.96
CA ALA A 89 -27.51 6.79 -4.51
C ALA A 89 -26.13 6.39 -3.96
N ARG A 90 -25.23 5.89 -4.82
CA ARG A 90 -23.88 5.45 -4.46
C ARG A 90 -22.88 5.71 -5.58
N GLN A 91 -21.72 6.20 -5.19
CA GLN A 91 -20.57 6.39 -6.07
C GLN A 91 -19.44 5.44 -5.68
N ASN A 92 -18.79 4.83 -6.66
CA ASN A 92 -17.51 4.15 -6.50
C ASN A 92 -16.39 5.06 -6.94
N VAL A 93 -15.32 5.07 -6.15
CA VAL A 93 -14.04 5.72 -6.47
C VAL A 93 -13.04 4.63 -6.81
N LEU A 94 -12.59 4.60 -8.06
CA LEU A 94 -11.64 3.63 -8.58
C LEU A 94 -10.29 4.32 -8.76
N GLY A 95 -9.23 3.69 -8.28
CA GLY A 95 -7.85 4.17 -8.43
C GLY A 95 -6.98 3.14 -9.12
N GLU A 96 -6.15 3.62 -10.03
CA GLU A 96 -5.07 2.87 -10.66
C GLU A 96 -3.78 3.66 -10.46
N MET A 97 -2.72 3.01 -9.98
CA MET A 97 -1.43 3.62 -9.77
C MET A 97 -0.33 2.75 -10.39
N SER A 98 0.53 3.37 -11.19
CA SER A 98 1.80 2.79 -11.64
C SER A 98 2.92 3.42 -10.83
N PHE A 99 3.93 2.63 -10.49
CA PHE A 99 5.09 3.12 -9.74
C PHE A 99 6.39 2.50 -10.24
N ALA A 100 7.50 3.18 -9.98
CA ALA A 100 8.86 2.68 -10.24
C ALA A 100 9.79 3.15 -9.12
N LEU A 101 10.53 2.22 -8.53
CA LEU A 101 11.61 2.47 -7.60
C LEU A 101 12.92 2.52 -8.39
N ARG A 102 13.69 3.58 -8.19
CA ARG A 102 14.99 3.80 -8.84
C ARG A 102 16.07 3.97 -7.81
N ASP A 103 17.26 3.49 -8.12
CA ASP A 103 18.46 3.88 -7.42
C ASP A 103 18.79 5.34 -7.79
N LEU A 104 19.11 6.20 -6.81
CA LEU A 104 19.43 7.59 -7.05
C LEU A 104 20.89 7.80 -7.47
N SER A 105 21.77 6.80 -7.32
CA SER A 105 23.18 6.86 -7.70
C SER A 105 23.38 6.80 -9.22
N ASP A 106 22.62 5.91 -9.90
CA ASP A 106 22.76 5.65 -11.34
C ASP A 106 21.45 5.80 -12.12
N SER A 107 20.33 6.09 -11.42
CA SER A 107 18.97 6.21 -11.98
C SER A 107 18.42 4.92 -12.57
N SER A 108 19.02 3.76 -12.27
CA SER A 108 18.51 2.46 -12.71
C SER A 108 17.17 2.13 -12.05
N VAL A 109 16.27 1.47 -12.78
CA VAL A 109 15.00 1.00 -12.23
C VAL A 109 15.22 -0.34 -11.54
N ILE A 110 15.08 -0.36 -10.22
CA ILE A 110 15.20 -1.57 -9.40
C ILE A 110 13.95 -2.44 -9.55
N THR A 111 12.79 -1.83 -9.39
CA THR A 111 11.50 -2.51 -9.56
C THR A 111 10.42 -1.53 -9.99
N SER A 112 9.38 -2.05 -10.61
CA SER A 112 8.21 -1.27 -11.01
C SER A 112 6.96 -2.13 -10.94
N GLY A 113 5.80 -1.47 -10.86
CA GLY A 113 4.55 -2.20 -10.79
C GLY A 113 3.32 -1.35 -11.02
N LYS A 114 2.18 -2.03 -10.96
CA LYS A 114 0.86 -1.40 -11.03
C LYS A 114 -0.03 -1.97 -9.95
N VAL A 115 -0.75 -1.11 -9.27
CA VAL A 115 -1.76 -1.46 -8.28
C VAL A 115 -3.07 -0.75 -8.59
N SER A 116 -4.17 -1.34 -8.18
CA SER A 116 -5.49 -0.73 -8.32
C SER A 116 -6.29 -0.91 -7.04
N GLY A 117 -7.26 -0.05 -6.81
CA GLY A 117 -8.11 -0.11 -5.63
C GLY A 117 -9.49 0.47 -5.92
N MET A 118 -10.43 0.20 -5.03
CA MET A 118 -11.78 0.73 -5.11
C MET A 118 -12.33 0.98 -3.72
N THR A 119 -12.98 2.13 -3.58
CA THR A 119 -13.80 2.50 -2.42
C THR A 119 -15.17 2.98 -2.89
N GLY A 120 -16.00 3.43 -1.99
CA GLY A 120 -17.29 4.03 -2.36
C GLY A 120 -17.88 4.84 -1.24
N TYR A 121 -18.80 5.72 -1.62
CA TYR A 121 -19.54 6.57 -0.71
C TYR A 121 -21.01 6.71 -1.13
N SER A 122 -21.87 7.11 -0.17
CA SER A 122 -23.29 7.39 -0.42
C SER A 122 -23.48 8.85 -0.80
N THR A 123 -24.42 9.10 -1.72
CA THR A 123 -24.82 10.45 -2.14
C THR A 123 -26.22 10.84 -1.64
N THR A 124 -26.83 10.04 -0.74
CA THR A 124 -28.19 10.23 -0.24
C THR A 124 -28.32 11.21 0.93
N GLY A 125 -27.24 11.89 1.29
CA GLY A 125 -27.25 12.87 2.39
C GLY A 125 -27.39 14.33 1.91
N SER A 126 -27.14 15.25 2.84
CA SER A 126 -26.99 16.67 2.50
C SER A 126 -25.72 16.88 1.65
N THR A 127 -25.62 18.01 0.95
CA THR A 127 -24.44 18.36 0.15
C THR A 127 -23.15 18.34 0.97
N VAL A 128 -23.21 18.78 2.23
CA VAL A 128 -22.05 18.79 3.14
C VAL A 128 -21.65 17.37 3.53
N SER A 129 -22.61 16.53 3.92
CA SER A 129 -22.34 15.14 4.28
C SER A 129 -21.83 14.32 3.09
N THR A 130 -22.36 14.54 1.91
CA THR A 130 -21.91 13.88 0.68
C THR A 130 -20.47 14.26 0.33
N ARG A 131 -20.11 15.55 0.45
CA ARG A 131 -18.72 16.00 0.20
C ARG A 131 -17.73 15.43 1.21
N ALA A 132 -18.11 15.37 2.49
CA ALA A 132 -17.31 14.74 3.52
C ALA A 132 -17.10 13.23 3.26
N ALA A 133 -18.17 12.52 2.87
CA ALA A 133 -18.11 11.11 2.52
C ALA A 133 -17.26 10.85 1.26
N GLN A 134 -17.31 11.76 0.27
CA GLN A 134 -16.45 11.71 -0.92
C GLN A 134 -14.97 11.84 -0.54
N SER A 135 -14.62 12.88 0.23
CA SER A 135 -13.24 13.10 0.70
C SER A 135 -12.68 11.90 1.47
N ASP A 136 -13.48 11.35 2.39
CA ASP A 136 -13.12 10.16 3.15
C ASP A 136 -12.94 8.91 2.25
N ALA A 137 -13.77 8.74 1.22
CA ALA A 137 -13.63 7.65 0.27
C ALA A 137 -12.33 7.77 -0.55
N HIS A 138 -11.94 8.98 -0.96
CA HIS A 138 -10.66 9.24 -1.63
C HIS A 138 -9.48 8.93 -0.69
N GLU A 139 -9.51 9.39 0.55
CA GLU A 139 -8.45 9.13 1.52
C GLU A 139 -8.28 7.62 1.77
N ARG A 140 -9.38 6.88 1.98
CA ARG A 140 -9.31 5.40 2.10
C ARG A 140 -8.76 4.73 0.85
N LEU A 141 -9.07 5.25 -0.34
CA LEU A 141 -8.51 4.72 -1.58
C LEU A 141 -6.98 4.88 -1.62
N MET A 142 -6.46 6.04 -1.18
CA MET A 142 -5.01 6.29 -1.12
C MET A 142 -4.32 5.32 -0.16
N VAL A 143 -4.92 5.04 0.99
CA VAL A 143 -4.43 4.03 1.94
C VAL A 143 -4.35 2.64 1.28
N ILE A 144 -5.42 2.22 0.60
CA ILE A 144 -5.46 0.91 -0.09
C ILE A 144 -4.38 0.81 -1.18
N LEU A 145 -4.20 1.87 -1.98
CA LEU A 145 -3.19 1.89 -3.04
C LEU A 145 -1.77 1.88 -2.47
N ALA A 146 -1.52 2.65 -1.41
CA ALA A 146 -0.24 2.68 -0.71
C ALA A 146 0.12 1.32 -0.12
N ASP A 147 -0.80 0.67 0.61
CA ASP A 147 -0.57 -0.66 1.18
C ASP A 147 -0.27 -1.71 0.10
N ARG A 148 -1.02 -1.70 -1.01
CA ARG A 148 -0.76 -2.61 -2.13
C ARG A 148 0.59 -2.36 -2.78
N MET A 149 0.97 -1.09 -2.95
CA MET A 149 2.27 -0.72 -3.50
C MET A 149 3.42 -1.16 -2.57
N ILE A 150 3.32 -0.88 -1.27
CA ILE A 150 4.32 -1.30 -0.28
C ILE A 150 4.48 -2.82 -0.31
N ASN A 151 3.37 -3.57 -0.28
CA ASN A 151 3.41 -5.03 -0.34
C ASN A 151 4.07 -5.52 -1.64
N GLN A 152 3.76 -4.92 -2.78
CA GLN A 152 4.39 -5.29 -4.04
C GLN A 152 5.87 -4.94 -4.06
N LEU A 153 6.27 -3.76 -3.55
CA LEU A 153 7.68 -3.39 -3.39
C LEU A 153 8.45 -4.43 -2.57
N LEU A 154 7.92 -4.80 -1.40
CA LEU A 154 8.56 -5.78 -0.51
C LEU A 154 8.70 -7.17 -1.14
N LEU A 155 7.78 -7.55 -2.05
CA LEU A 155 7.82 -8.83 -2.75
C LEU A 155 8.78 -8.84 -3.95
N THR A 156 9.00 -7.67 -4.57
CA THR A 156 9.76 -7.56 -5.84
C THR A 156 11.11 -6.90 -5.67
N PHE A 157 11.43 -6.41 -4.48
CA PHE A 157 12.74 -5.85 -4.20
C PHE A 157 13.79 -6.97 -4.17
N PRO A 158 14.88 -6.87 -4.96
CA PRO A 158 15.92 -7.89 -4.98
C PRO A 158 16.65 -7.96 -3.63
N GLU A 159 16.91 -9.18 -3.15
CA GLU A 159 17.62 -9.40 -1.88
C GLU A 159 19.09 -8.96 -1.95
N ASP A 160 19.64 -8.89 -3.17
CA ASP A 160 21.05 -8.57 -3.45
C ASP A 160 21.29 -7.07 -3.73
N ALA A 161 20.29 -6.21 -3.57
CA ALA A 161 20.44 -4.76 -3.75
C ALA A 161 21.08 -4.13 -2.48
N GLU A 162 22.42 -4.20 -2.40
CA GLU A 162 23.26 -3.48 -1.45
C GLU A 162 23.98 -2.31 -2.14
#